data_5c97e40571c905be8f1ed0fe15afe01a
#
_entry.id   5c97e40571c905be8f1ed0fe15afe01a
#
_cell.length_a   1.000
_cell.length_b   1.000
_cell.length_c   1.000
_cell.angle_alpha   90.00
_cell.angle_beta   90.00
_cell.angle_gamma   90.00
#
_symmetry.space_group_name_H-M   'P 1'
#
loop_
_entity.id
_entity.type
_entity.pdbx_description
1 polymer ?
#
loop_
_entity_poly.entity_id
_entity_poly.type
_entity_poly.pdbx_seq_one_letter_code
_entity_poly.pdbx_strand_id
1 'polypeptide(L)' 'MASKRFQRRIDRILDQLEDAADRRDWPAVRQGALDLLVFDPENEDAKKFLADAERALDVEV' A
#
# COMPACT_ATOMS: atom_id res chain seq x y z
N MET A 1 -8.44 20.66 4.33
CA MET A 1 -7.79 20.60 3.01
C MET A 1 -6.48 19.84 3.11
N ALA A 2 -6.35 18.81 2.30
CA ALA A 2 -5.09 18.08 2.23
C ALA A 2 -4.04 18.97 1.58
N SER A 3 -2.87 19.10 2.20
CA SER A 3 -1.78 19.86 1.59
C SER A 3 -1.23 19.10 0.39
N LYS A 4 -0.63 19.83 -0.55
CA LYS A 4 0.01 19.20 -1.70
C LYS A 4 1.14 18.26 -1.29
N ARG A 5 1.81 18.56 -0.17
CA ARG A 5 2.87 17.72 0.37
C ARG A 5 2.32 16.37 0.82
N PHE A 6 1.18 16.38 1.47
CA PHE A 6 0.53 15.17 1.94
C PHE A 6 0.14 14.28 0.75
N GLN A 7 -0.46 14.87 -0.27
CA GLN A 7 -0.87 14.15 -1.47
C GLN A 7 0.34 13.55 -2.20
N ARG A 8 1.43 14.30 -2.32
CA ARG A 8 2.65 13.79 -2.97
C ARG A 8 3.24 12.62 -2.22
N ARG A 9 3.18 12.66 -0.89
CA ARG A 9 3.68 11.57 -0.07
C ARG A 9 2.85 10.31 -0.29
N ILE A 10 1.53 10.46 -0.36
CA ILE A 10 0.63 9.34 -0.65
C ILE A 10 0.94 8.76 -2.02
N ASP A 11 1.06 9.61 -3.03
CA ASP A 11 1.36 9.16 -4.40
C ASP A 11 2.69 8.40 -4.46
N ARG A 12 3.70 8.86 -3.76
CA ARG A 12 4.99 8.20 -3.71
C ARG A 12 4.89 6.82 -3.08
N ILE A 13 4.15 6.70 -1.98
CA ILE A 13 3.95 5.41 -1.33
C ILE A 13 3.19 4.47 -2.24
N LEU A 14 2.16 4.96 -2.94
CA LEU A 14 1.41 4.14 -3.88
C LEU A 14 2.28 3.64 -5.02
N ASP A 15 3.17 4.48 -5.55
CA ASP A 15 4.12 4.07 -6.58
C ASP A 15 5.04 2.95 -6.06
N GLN A 16 5.51 3.07 -4.83
CA GLN A 16 6.34 2.04 -4.22
C GLN A 16 5.56 0.73 -4.05
N LEU A 17 4.29 0.83 -3.68
CA LEU A 17 3.44 -0.35 -3.55
C LEU A 17 3.22 -1.04 -4.89
N GLU A 18 3.00 -0.27 -5.95
CA GLU A 18 2.84 -0.83 -7.29
C GLU A 18 4.11 -1.53 -7.73
N ASP A 19 5.27 -0.94 -7.48
CA ASP A 19 6.55 -1.54 -7.82
C ASP A 19 6.77 -2.83 -7.05
N ALA A 20 6.50 -2.83 -5.76
CA ALA A 20 6.61 -4.03 -4.94
C ALA A 20 5.66 -5.13 -5.40
N ALA A 21 4.43 -4.77 -5.77
CA ALA A 21 3.45 -5.72 -6.28
C ALA A 21 3.90 -6.34 -7.60
N ASP A 22 4.51 -5.54 -8.48
CA ASP A 22 5.06 -6.03 -9.74
C ASP A 22 6.17 -7.04 -9.52
N ARG A 23 6.96 -6.85 -8.48
CA ARG A 23 8.02 -7.79 -8.09
C ARG A 23 7.48 -8.97 -7.27
N ARG A 24 6.20 -8.92 -6.94
CA ARG A 24 5.55 -9.91 -6.08
C ARG A 24 6.18 -9.98 -4.70
N ASP A 25 6.66 -8.84 -4.23
CA ASP A 25 7.21 -8.69 -2.89
C ASP A 25 6.06 -8.35 -1.93
N TRP A 26 5.24 -9.33 -1.64
CA TRP A 26 4.02 -9.13 -0.87
C TRP A 26 4.25 -8.66 0.56
N PRO A 27 5.29 -9.10 1.27
CA PRO A 27 5.58 -8.52 2.59
C PRO A 27 5.83 -7.01 2.53
N ALA A 28 6.53 -6.54 1.50
CA ALA A 28 6.75 -5.11 1.30
C ALA A 28 5.46 -4.37 0.97
N VAL A 29 4.60 -4.98 0.14
CA VAL A 29 3.29 -4.41 -0.19
C VAL A 29 2.45 -4.27 1.07
N ARG A 30 2.41 -5.32 1.87
CA ARG A 30 1.64 -5.33 3.12
C ARG A 30 2.12 -4.22 4.06
N GLN A 31 3.41 -4.12 4.27
CA GLN A 31 3.98 -3.12 5.17
C GLN A 31 3.70 -1.71 4.67
N GLY A 32 3.92 -1.46 3.39
CA GLY A 32 3.67 -0.14 2.81
C GLY A 32 2.21 0.25 2.86
N ALA A 33 1.30 -0.70 2.62
CA ALA A 33 -0.13 -0.45 2.68
C ALA A 33 -0.56 -0.11 4.12
N LEU A 34 -0.04 -0.83 5.10
CA LEU A 34 -0.33 -0.54 6.50
C LEU A 34 0.18 0.84 6.90
N ASP A 35 1.39 1.20 6.47
CA ASP A 35 1.95 2.52 6.74
C ASP A 35 1.08 3.61 6.13
N LEU A 36 0.63 3.42 4.90
CA LEU A 36 -0.22 4.39 4.23
C LEU A 36 -1.56 4.55 4.96
N LEU A 37 -2.12 3.46 5.43
CA LEU A 37 -3.39 3.50 6.17
C LEU A 37 -3.29 4.21 7.51
N VAL A 38 -2.09 4.33 8.08
CA VAL A 38 -1.86 5.16 9.27
C VAL A 38 -2.10 6.64 8.94
N PHE A 39 -1.66 7.08 7.76
CA PHE A 39 -1.84 8.46 7.32
C PHE A 39 -3.23 8.72 6.77
N ASP A 40 -3.77 7.76 6.04
CA ASP A 40 -5.04 7.91 5.35
C ASP A 40 -5.84 6.62 5.47
N PRO A 41 -6.56 6.43 6.59
CA PRO A 41 -7.28 5.17 6.85
C PRO A 41 -8.36 4.83 5.82
N GLU A 42 -8.79 5.82 5.04
CA GLU A 42 -9.84 5.62 4.04
C GLU A 42 -9.32 5.51 2.62
N ASN A 43 -8.00 5.39 2.49
CA ASN A 43 -7.39 5.26 1.17
C ASN A 43 -7.78 3.92 0.55
N GLU A 44 -8.56 3.97 -0.52
CA GLU A 44 -9.08 2.76 -1.17
C GLU A 44 -7.96 1.95 -1.83
N ASP A 45 -6.96 2.63 -2.40
CA ASP A 45 -5.84 1.93 -3.03
C ASP A 45 -5.01 1.17 -2.00
N ALA A 46 -4.78 1.79 -0.85
CA ALA A 46 -4.03 1.13 0.23
C ALA A 46 -4.79 -0.10 0.74
N LYS A 47 -6.10 0.02 0.89
CA LYS A 47 -6.93 -1.13 1.31
C LYS A 47 -6.85 -2.26 0.30
N LYS A 48 -6.85 -1.93 -0.98
CA LYS A 48 -6.75 -2.89 -2.07
C LYS A 48 -5.42 -3.62 -2.05
N PHE A 49 -4.32 -2.87 -1.95
CA PHE A 49 -2.99 -3.45 -1.86
C PHE A 49 -2.86 -4.35 -0.64
N LEU A 50 -3.38 -3.92 0.49
CA LEU A 50 -3.34 -4.71 1.71
C LEU A 50 -4.10 -6.02 1.53
N ALA A 51 -5.28 -5.98 0.97
CA ALA A 51 -6.09 -7.17 0.73
C ALA A 51 -5.37 -8.14 -0.22
N ASP A 52 -4.78 -7.61 -1.29
CA ASP A 52 -4.05 -8.42 -2.24
C ASP A 52 -2.83 -9.08 -1.60
N ALA A 53 -2.08 -8.32 -0.80
CA ALA A 53 -0.90 -8.84 -0.10
C ALA A 53 -1.27 -9.91 0.91
N GLU A 54 -2.31 -9.68 1.67
CA GLU A 54 -2.77 -10.66 2.67
C GLU A 54 -3.24 -11.95 2.00
N ARG A 55 -3.95 -11.82 0.89
CA ARG A 55 -4.38 -12.99 0.12
C ARG A 55 -3.20 -13.78 -0.42
N ALA A 56 -2.21 -13.08 -0.97
CA ALA A 56 -1.03 -13.73 -1.54
C ALA A 56 -0.21 -14.44 -0.46
N LEU A 57 -0.04 -13.81 0.70
CA LEU A 57 0.71 -14.39 1.80
C LEU A 57 -0.03 -15.57 2.44
N ASP A 58 -1.34 -15.49 2.48
CA ASP A 58 -2.17 -16.56 3.05
C ASP A 58 -2.12 -17.82 2.19
N VAL A 59 -2.07 -17.67 0.87
CA VAL A 59 -2.02 -18.80 -0.07
C VAL A 59 -0.72 -19.60 0.08
N GLU A 60 0.33 -18.98 0.56
CA GLU A 60 1.64 -19.64 0.71
C GLU A 60 1.75 -20.51 1.96
N VAL A 61 0.77 -20.47 2.81
CA VAL A 61 0.72 -21.31 4.00
C VAL A 61 0.21 -22.68 3.61
#